data_5fbbb64c2b05ea0bef48ec8213d29a98
#
_entry.id   5fbbb64c2b05ea0bef48ec8213d29a98
#
_cell.length_a   1.000
_cell.length_b   1.000
_cell.length_c   1.000
_cell.angle_alpha   90.00
_cell.angle_beta   90.00
_cell.angle_gamma   90.00
#
_symmetry.space_group_name_H-M   'P 1'
#
loop_
_entity.id
_entity.type
_entity.pdbx_description
1 polymer ?
#
loop_
_entity_poly.entity_id
_entity_poly.type
_entity_poly.pdbx_seq_one_letter_code
_entity_poly.pdbx_strand_id
1 'polypeptide(L)'
;EEIGELASKGNPRMTDLIIEDVVSGPIGQLPPDTTAVNFGRISKTDKKISREDLAAGIVNLVGQTAARIATSVAMSFKATEIVVVGRTPTFVSLREALQQAALITNFNPHFPKNGEYASALGAMLIAEK
;
A
#
# COMPACT_ATOMS: atom_id res chain seq x y z
N GLU A 1 -4.74 6.73 13.64
CA GLU A 1 -3.70 7.79 13.64
C GLU A 1 -2.35 7.23 14.13
N GLU A 2 -2.28 6.63 15.30
CA GLU A 2 -1.03 6.11 15.88
C GLU A 2 -0.26 5.16 14.95
N ILE A 3 -0.91 4.21 14.30
CA ILE A 3 -0.23 3.27 13.40
C ILE A 3 0.35 3.96 12.16
N GLY A 4 -0.33 4.98 11.62
CA GLY A 4 0.17 5.75 10.50
C GLY A 4 1.41 6.58 10.85
N GLU A 5 1.43 7.16 12.06
CA GLU A 5 2.58 7.91 12.57
C GLU A 5 3.78 7.00 12.87
N LEU A 6 3.55 5.83 13.44
CA LEU A 6 4.61 4.84 13.64
C LEU A 6 5.17 4.37 12.30
N ALA A 7 4.29 4.00 11.36
CA ALA A 7 4.69 3.51 10.04
C ALA A 7 5.52 4.53 9.24
N SER A 8 5.21 5.83 9.39
CA SER A 8 5.98 6.89 8.70
C SER A 8 7.42 7.05 9.19
N LYS A 9 7.72 6.52 10.38
CA LYS A 9 9.06 6.52 10.99
C LYS A 9 9.81 5.20 10.81
N GLY A 10 9.11 4.16 10.37
CA GLY A 10 9.65 2.81 10.19
C GLY A 10 10.07 2.52 8.76
N ASN A 11 10.73 1.38 8.60
CA ASN A 11 11.16 0.87 7.31
C ASN A 11 10.60 -0.55 7.09
N PRO A 12 9.68 -0.76 6.12
CA PRO A 12 9.11 -2.08 5.87
C PRO A 12 10.15 -3.12 5.43
N ARG A 13 11.32 -2.70 4.91
CA ARG A 13 12.42 -3.61 4.58
C ARG A 13 13.07 -4.28 5.80
N MET A 14 12.79 -3.81 7.01
CA MET A 14 13.23 -4.47 8.24
C MET A 14 12.38 -5.70 8.57
N THR A 15 11.17 -5.79 8.03
CA THR A 15 10.24 -6.91 8.21
C THR A 15 10.11 -7.78 6.95
N ASP A 16 10.15 -7.16 5.77
CA ASP A 16 9.83 -7.80 4.50
C ASP A 16 11.11 -8.24 3.77
N LEU A 17 11.01 -9.32 2.98
CA LEU A 17 12.01 -9.67 1.98
C LEU A 17 11.60 -9.06 0.63
N ILE A 18 12.58 -8.52 -0.08
CA ILE A 18 12.42 -8.01 -1.44
C ILE A 18 12.95 -9.04 -2.45
N ILE A 19 12.69 -8.82 -3.75
CA ILE A 19 13.07 -9.76 -4.81
C ILE A 19 14.55 -10.10 -4.75
N GLU A 20 15.42 -9.11 -4.61
CA GLU A 20 16.88 -9.33 -4.55
C GLU A 20 17.35 -10.13 -3.34
N ASP A 21 16.53 -10.25 -2.28
CA ASP A 21 16.83 -11.09 -1.13
C ASP A 21 16.57 -12.59 -1.38
N VAL A 22 15.74 -12.91 -2.38
CA VAL A 22 15.23 -14.27 -2.62
C VAL A 22 15.65 -14.84 -3.96
N VAL A 23 15.99 -14.00 -4.94
CA VAL A 23 16.32 -14.41 -6.31
C VAL A 23 17.58 -13.72 -6.80
N SER A 24 18.50 -14.51 -7.34
CA SER A 24 19.76 -14.03 -7.88
C SER A 24 19.62 -13.59 -9.36
N GLY A 25 18.77 -12.60 -9.64
CA GLY A 25 18.60 -12.08 -10.99
C GLY A 25 17.25 -11.41 -11.23
N PRO A 26 17.07 -10.77 -12.38
CA PRO A 26 15.84 -10.05 -12.69
C PRO A 26 14.65 -11.00 -12.89
N ILE A 27 13.48 -10.61 -12.38
CA ILE A 27 12.22 -11.29 -12.63
C ILE A 27 11.38 -10.42 -13.57
N GLY A 28 11.48 -10.67 -14.87
CA GLY A 28 10.76 -9.88 -15.87
C GLY A 28 11.11 -8.39 -15.77
N GLN A 29 10.10 -7.54 -15.61
CA GLN A 29 10.24 -6.09 -15.45
C GLN A 29 10.07 -5.63 -14.00
N LEU A 30 10.01 -6.55 -13.04
CA LEU A 30 9.83 -6.19 -11.64
C LEU A 30 11.09 -5.54 -11.08
N PRO A 31 10.97 -4.38 -10.41
CA PRO A 31 12.09 -3.77 -9.72
C PRO A 31 12.65 -4.72 -8.65
N PRO A 32 13.98 -4.77 -8.46
CA PRO A 32 14.62 -5.69 -7.50
C PRO A 32 14.21 -5.42 -6.05
N ASP A 33 13.77 -4.21 -5.75
CA ASP A 33 13.31 -3.77 -4.45
C ASP A 33 11.81 -4.01 -4.20
N THR A 34 11.12 -4.67 -5.15
CA THR A 34 9.72 -5.09 -4.96
C THR A 34 9.62 -6.10 -3.82
N THR A 35 8.64 -5.92 -2.94
CA THR A 35 8.37 -6.88 -1.85
C THR A 35 8.01 -8.25 -2.42
N ALA A 36 8.79 -9.26 -2.06
CA ALA A 36 8.57 -10.66 -2.42
C ALA A 36 7.80 -11.41 -1.33
N VAL A 37 8.16 -11.21 -0.05
CA VAL A 37 7.53 -11.88 1.09
C VAL A 37 7.34 -10.90 2.24
N ASN A 38 6.11 -10.52 2.49
CA ASN A 38 5.79 -9.70 3.66
C ASN A 38 6.14 -10.46 4.94
N PHE A 39 6.76 -9.77 5.88
CA PHE A 39 7.25 -10.31 7.15
C PHE A 39 8.29 -11.45 7.04
N GLY A 40 8.75 -11.76 5.85
CA GLY A 40 9.68 -12.86 5.61
C GLY A 40 11.07 -12.67 6.25
N ARG A 41 11.48 -11.42 6.50
CA ARG A 41 12.77 -11.11 7.12
C ARG A 41 12.78 -11.38 8.61
N ILE A 42 11.64 -11.31 9.29
CA ILE A 42 11.55 -11.49 10.75
C ILE A 42 12.14 -12.85 11.19
N SER A 43 11.88 -13.90 10.43
CA SER A 43 12.39 -15.24 10.72
C SER A 43 13.88 -15.45 10.34
N LYS A 44 14.47 -14.49 9.63
CA LYS A 44 15.84 -14.60 9.10
C LYS A 44 16.82 -13.60 9.72
N THR A 45 16.38 -12.82 10.69
CA THR A 45 17.23 -11.80 11.33
C THR A 45 17.23 -11.93 12.84
N ASP A 46 18.42 -11.78 13.43
CA ASP A 46 18.59 -11.65 14.88
C ASP A 46 18.45 -10.20 15.36
N LYS A 47 18.25 -9.26 14.43
CA LYS A 47 18.04 -7.85 14.77
C LYS A 47 16.68 -7.64 15.41
N LYS A 48 16.65 -6.85 16.47
CA LYS A 48 15.40 -6.44 17.10
C LYS A 48 14.62 -5.55 16.13
N ILE A 49 13.40 -5.98 15.80
CA ILE A 49 12.47 -5.19 14.99
C ILE A 49 11.84 -4.12 15.89
N SER A 50 11.85 -2.87 15.46
CA SER A 50 11.22 -1.78 16.18
C SER A 50 9.68 -1.79 15.98
N ARG A 51 8.94 -1.08 16.85
CA ARG A 51 7.50 -0.92 16.68
C ARG A 51 7.17 -0.15 15.40
N GLU A 52 8.01 0.79 15.03
CA GLU A 52 7.94 1.61 13.84
C GLU A 52 8.10 0.74 12.58
N ASP A 53 9.11 -0.12 12.55
CA ASP A 53 9.34 -1.03 11.42
C ASP A 53 8.20 -2.04 11.27
N LEU A 54 7.70 -2.57 12.38
CA LEU A 54 6.55 -3.47 12.38
C LEU A 54 5.31 -2.77 11.84
N ALA A 55 5.03 -1.53 12.28
CA ALA A 55 3.94 -0.72 11.77
C ALA A 55 4.08 -0.44 10.27
N ALA A 56 5.30 -0.13 9.80
CA ALA A 56 5.59 0.09 8.39
C ALA A 56 5.33 -1.18 7.57
N GLY A 57 5.75 -2.36 8.05
CA GLY A 57 5.47 -3.64 7.40
C GLY A 57 3.97 -3.96 7.31
N ILE A 58 3.21 -3.69 8.38
CA ILE A 58 1.75 -3.87 8.39
C ILE A 58 1.09 -2.95 7.34
N VAL A 59 1.44 -1.67 7.33
CA VAL A 59 0.88 -0.70 6.38
C VAL A 59 1.25 -1.06 4.94
N ASN A 60 2.49 -1.51 4.71
CA ASN A 60 2.94 -1.99 3.40
C ASN A 60 2.12 -3.20 2.91
N LEU A 61 1.92 -4.21 3.77
CA LEU A 61 1.09 -5.38 3.46
C LEU A 61 -0.34 -4.98 3.10
N VAL A 62 -0.96 -4.12 3.89
CA VAL A 62 -2.33 -3.64 3.65
C VAL A 62 -2.42 -2.87 2.34
N GLY A 63 -1.48 -1.95 2.09
CA GLY A 63 -1.42 -1.16 0.86
C GLY A 63 -1.26 -2.03 -0.39
N GLN A 64 -0.32 -2.97 -0.37
CA GLN A 64 -0.10 -3.90 -1.48
C GLN A 64 -1.31 -4.79 -1.75
N THR A 65 -1.93 -5.31 -0.70
CA THR A 65 -3.13 -6.15 -0.83
C THR A 65 -4.30 -5.36 -1.42
N ALA A 66 -4.56 -4.17 -0.89
CA ALA A 66 -5.62 -3.29 -1.39
C ALA A 66 -5.38 -2.90 -2.85
N ALA A 67 -4.15 -2.54 -3.23
CA ALA A 67 -3.81 -2.19 -4.60
C ALA A 67 -4.03 -3.35 -5.57
N ARG A 68 -3.60 -4.57 -5.22
CA ARG A 68 -3.77 -5.76 -6.06
C ARG A 68 -5.24 -6.11 -6.27
N ILE A 69 -6.05 -6.06 -5.20
CA ILE A 69 -7.50 -6.29 -5.28
C ILE A 69 -8.16 -5.23 -6.15
N ALA A 70 -7.90 -3.94 -5.87
CA ALA A 70 -8.48 -2.83 -6.61
C ALA A 70 -8.14 -2.91 -8.11
N THR A 71 -6.88 -3.21 -8.44
CA THR A 71 -6.42 -3.37 -9.83
C THR A 71 -7.12 -4.55 -10.52
N SER A 72 -7.23 -5.70 -9.86
CA SER A 72 -7.89 -6.88 -10.43
C SER A 72 -9.37 -6.60 -10.72
N VAL A 73 -10.04 -5.90 -9.82
CA VAL A 73 -11.44 -5.46 -10.01
C VAL A 73 -11.53 -4.46 -11.16
N ALA A 74 -10.68 -3.42 -11.18
CA ALA A 74 -10.67 -2.42 -12.24
C ALA A 74 -10.47 -3.06 -13.63
N MET A 75 -9.53 -3.99 -13.74
CA MET A 75 -9.32 -4.75 -14.99
C MET A 75 -10.57 -5.54 -15.41
N SER A 76 -11.25 -6.20 -14.48
CA SER A 76 -12.45 -6.99 -14.75
C SER A 76 -13.60 -6.12 -15.30
N PHE A 77 -13.72 -4.90 -14.81
CA PHE A 77 -14.72 -3.93 -15.25
C PHE A 77 -14.23 -3.01 -16.39
N LYS A 78 -13.01 -3.22 -16.90
CA LYS A 78 -12.37 -2.36 -17.90
C LYS A 78 -12.33 -0.88 -17.46
N ALA A 79 -12.21 -0.64 -16.17
CA ALA A 79 -12.03 0.71 -15.63
C ALA A 79 -10.61 1.20 -15.96
N THR A 80 -10.51 2.49 -16.26
CA THR A 80 -9.22 3.14 -16.60
C THR A 80 -8.60 3.85 -15.40
N GLU A 81 -9.36 4.07 -14.34
CA GLU A 81 -8.95 4.82 -13.17
C GLU A 81 -9.39 4.13 -11.88
N ILE A 82 -8.60 4.30 -10.84
CA ILE A 82 -8.91 3.88 -9.47
C ILE A 82 -8.87 5.12 -8.59
N VAL A 83 -10.00 5.46 -7.98
CA VAL A 83 -10.09 6.57 -7.02
C VAL A 83 -10.11 6.01 -5.61
N VAL A 84 -9.19 6.48 -4.77
CA VAL A 84 -9.05 6.02 -3.39
C VAL A 84 -9.54 7.11 -2.45
N VAL A 85 -10.60 6.80 -1.71
CA VAL A 85 -11.25 7.72 -0.76
C VAL A 85 -11.30 7.12 0.64
N GLY A 86 -11.69 7.92 1.62
CA GLY A 86 -11.79 7.52 3.02
C GLY A 86 -10.62 8.05 3.85
N ARG A 87 -10.61 7.69 5.14
CA ARG A 87 -9.64 8.23 6.10
C ARG A 87 -8.26 7.57 6.02
N THR A 88 -8.21 6.26 5.73
CA THR A 88 -6.95 5.51 5.71
C THR A 88 -5.94 6.04 4.69
N PRO A 89 -6.33 6.50 3.48
CA PRO A 89 -5.42 7.12 2.52
C PRO A 89 -4.82 8.47 2.97
N THR A 90 -5.20 9.01 4.13
CA THR A 90 -4.51 10.19 4.70
C THR A 90 -3.12 9.83 5.23
N PHE A 91 -2.85 8.56 5.49
CA PHE A 91 -1.52 8.09 5.90
C PHE A 91 -0.56 8.08 4.70
N VAL A 92 0.53 8.82 4.80
CA VAL A 92 1.54 8.94 3.73
C VAL A 92 2.09 7.56 3.36
N SER A 93 2.48 6.77 4.36
CA SER A 93 3.02 5.42 4.16
C SER A 93 2.07 4.47 3.42
N LEU A 94 0.74 4.60 3.64
CA LEU A 94 -0.23 3.80 2.88
C LEU A 94 -0.35 4.26 1.44
N ARG A 95 -0.35 5.58 1.18
CA ARG A 95 -0.34 6.09 -0.20
C ARG A 95 0.87 5.60 -0.98
N GLU A 96 2.05 5.66 -0.37
CA GLU A 96 3.29 5.15 -0.96
C GLU A 96 3.19 3.65 -1.28
N ALA A 97 2.70 2.85 -0.34
CA ALA A 97 2.50 1.42 -0.56
C ALA A 97 1.49 1.12 -1.68
N LEU A 98 0.39 1.87 -1.75
CA LEU A 98 -0.60 1.76 -2.83
C LEU A 98 0.00 2.16 -4.19
N GLN A 99 0.75 3.25 -4.24
CA GLN A 99 1.39 3.73 -5.47
C GLN A 99 2.45 2.77 -5.98
N GLN A 100 3.31 2.25 -5.10
CA GLN A 100 4.34 1.28 -5.48
C GLN A 100 3.72 -0.02 -6.01
N ALA A 101 2.69 -0.53 -5.35
CA ALA A 101 2.00 -1.73 -5.82
C ALA A 101 1.27 -1.52 -7.15
N ALA A 102 0.78 -0.31 -7.41
CA ALA A 102 0.11 0.05 -8.65
C ALA A 102 1.07 0.16 -9.84
N LEU A 103 2.35 0.51 -9.62
CA LEU A 103 3.36 0.55 -10.69
C LEU A 103 3.52 -0.79 -11.42
N ILE A 104 3.36 -1.91 -10.70
CA ILE A 104 3.45 -3.27 -11.27
C ILE A 104 2.30 -3.56 -12.23
N THR A 105 1.19 -2.85 -12.10
CA THR A 105 -0.07 -3.12 -12.79
C THR A 105 -0.47 -2.04 -13.78
N ASN A 106 0.36 -1.01 -13.97
CA ASN A 106 0.08 0.17 -14.81
C ASN A 106 -1.19 0.95 -14.44
N PHE A 107 -1.68 0.81 -13.21
CA PHE A 107 -2.76 1.64 -12.68
C PHE A 107 -2.18 2.71 -11.77
N ASN A 108 -2.65 3.94 -11.92
CA ASN A 108 -2.24 5.04 -11.05
C ASN A 108 -3.42 5.42 -10.15
N PRO A 109 -3.35 5.15 -8.84
CA PRO A 109 -4.44 5.49 -7.93
C PRO A 109 -4.53 7.01 -7.76
N HIS A 110 -5.73 7.54 -7.92
CA HIS A 110 -6.04 8.96 -7.70
C HIS A 110 -6.55 9.19 -6.27
N PHE A 111 -5.94 10.14 -5.57
CA PHE A 111 -6.31 10.54 -4.21
C PHE A 111 -6.91 11.96 -4.25
N PRO A 112 -8.23 12.10 -4.27
CA PRO A 112 -8.86 13.42 -4.36
C PRO A 112 -8.63 14.23 -3.08
N LYS A 113 -8.60 15.55 -3.24
CA LYS A 113 -8.57 16.47 -2.09
C LYS A 113 -9.85 16.28 -1.26
N ASN A 114 -9.71 16.21 0.06
CA ASN A 114 -10.81 15.95 1.00
C ASN A 114 -11.51 14.59 0.79
N GLY A 115 -10.80 13.61 0.21
CA GLY A 115 -11.32 12.27 -0.02
C GLY A 115 -11.79 11.55 1.26
N GLU A 116 -11.28 11.95 2.43
CA GLU A 116 -11.71 11.45 3.75
C GLU A 116 -13.17 11.78 4.08
N TYR A 117 -13.72 12.82 3.48
CA TYR A 117 -15.13 13.24 3.65
C TYR A 117 -16.06 12.75 2.55
N ALA A 118 -15.57 11.96 1.59
CA ALA A 118 -16.35 11.57 0.41
C ALA A 118 -17.69 10.90 0.77
N SER A 119 -17.73 10.03 1.77
CA SER A 119 -18.96 9.37 2.22
C SER A 119 -19.96 10.35 2.84
N ALA A 120 -19.49 11.28 3.66
CA ALA A 120 -20.33 12.29 4.31
C ALA A 120 -20.91 13.27 3.29
N LEU A 121 -20.08 13.72 2.33
CA LEU A 121 -20.52 14.59 1.24
C LEU A 121 -21.56 13.88 0.35
N GLY A 122 -21.32 12.61 0.03
CA GLY A 122 -22.27 11.81 -0.75
C GLY A 122 -23.61 11.64 -0.03
N ALA A 123 -23.61 11.36 1.27
CA ALA A 123 -24.84 11.25 2.06
C ALA A 123 -25.63 12.58 2.07
N MET A 124 -24.93 13.70 2.25
CA MET A 124 -25.56 15.03 2.24
C MET A 124 -26.22 15.32 0.89
N LEU A 125 -25.54 15.08 -0.22
CA LEU A 125 -26.07 15.31 -1.57
C LEU A 125 -27.28 14.41 -1.91
N ILE A 126 -27.39 13.23 -1.31
CA ILE A 126 -28.55 12.34 -1.48
C ILE A 126 -29.72 12.82 -0.64
N ALA A 127 -29.47 13.34 0.56
CA ALA A 127 -30.53 13.82 1.47
C ALA A 127 -31.19 15.13 0.98
N GLU A 128 -30.55 15.90 0.11
CA GLU A 128 -31.08 17.12 -0.50
C GLU A 128 -31.98 16.87 -1.73
N LYS A 129 -32.10 15.63 -2.17
CA LYS A 129 -33.00 15.21 -3.28
C LYS A 129 -34.34 14.70 -2.76
#